data_aea4f9d1500c7eebd969dcb8b13fab5c
#
_entry.id   aea4f9d1500c7eebd969dcb8b13fab5c
#
_cell.length_a   1.000
_cell.length_b   1.000
_cell.length_c   1.000
_cell.angle_alpha   90.00
_cell.angle_beta   90.00
_cell.angle_gamma   90.00
#
_symmetry.space_group_name_H-M   'P 1'
#
loop_
_entity.id
_entity.type
_entity.pdbx_description
1 polymer ?
#
loop_
_entity_poly.entity_id
_entity_poly.type
_entity_poly.pdbx_seq_one_letter_code
_entity_poly.pdbx_strand_id
1 'polypeptide(L)'
;KNVEEKGIHKISSEIKELVEKAKNGTLSQNEYNGGTFSISNLGMYGIKNFTAIINPPQSAILAVGAGQKIPTVNNDKIVICNVMNVTLSCDHRAIDGAVGAKFLQVFKKIIENPMLMSL
;
A
#
# COMPACT_ATOMS: atom_id res chain seq x y z
N LYS A 1 -10.16 9.42 -5.13
CA LYS A 1 -9.59 10.62 -5.77
C LYS A 1 -9.26 11.64 -4.70
N ASN A 2 -8.21 12.46 -4.93
CA ASN A 2 -7.79 13.54 -4.02
C ASN A 2 -7.57 13.05 -2.58
N VAL A 3 -6.80 11.97 -2.43
CA VAL A 3 -6.56 11.33 -1.13
C VAL A 3 -5.82 12.27 -0.18
N GLU A 4 -4.98 13.12 -0.73
CA GLU A 4 -4.20 14.15 -0.02
C GLU A 4 -5.06 15.21 0.70
N GLU A 5 -6.31 15.40 0.25
CA GLU A 5 -7.27 16.34 0.85
C GLU A 5 -8.17 15.69 1.91
N LYS A 6 -7.98 14.40 2.19
CA LYS A 6 -8.91 13.61 3.00
C LYS A 6 -8.26 13.05 4.25
N GLY A 7 -8.97 13.13 5.37
CA GLY A 7 -8.57 12.45 6.59
C GLY A 7 -8.78 10.93 6.51
N ILE A 8 -8.04 10.17 7.32
CA ILE A 8 -8.01 8.70 7.33
C ILE A 8 -9.42 8.09 7.48
N HIS A 9 -10.27 8.67 8.32
CA HIS A 9 -11.64 8.17 8.51
C HIS A 9 -12.47 8.25 7.22
N LYS A 10 -12.36 9.36 6.49
CA LYS A 10 -13.07 9.55 5.22
C LYS A 10 -12.54 8.59 4.15
N ILE A 11 -11.23 8.43 4.06
CA ILE A 11 -10.59 7.46 3.15
C ILE A 11 -11.11 6.05 3.44
N SER A 12 -11.13 5.64 4.72
CA SER A 12 -11.60 4.31 5.12
C SER A 12 -13.07 4.07 4.75
N SER A 13 -13.95 5.05 4.95
CA SER A 13 -15.37 4.93 4.59
C SER A 13 -15.58 4.85 3.07
N GLU A 14 -14.90 5.71 2.30
CA GLU A 14 -14.97 5.69 0.84
C GLU A 14 -14.44 4.36 0.25
N ILE A 15 -13.35 3.81 0.81
CA ILE A 15 -12.82 2.51 0.36
C ILE A 15 -13.86 1.41 0.59
N LYS A 16 -14.53 1.36 1.75
CA LYS A 16 -15.56 0.36 2.03
C LYS A 16 -16.71 0.44 1.02
N GLU A 17 -17.19 1.66 0.75
CA GLU A 17 -18.26 1.87 -0.24
C GLU A 17 -17.84 1.41 -1.63
N LEU A 18 -16.63 1.80 -2.09
CA LEU A 18 -16.11 1.40 -3.41
C LEU A 18 -15.91 -0.11 -3.52
N VAL A 19 -15.45 -0.77 -2.45
CA VAL A 19 -15.30 -2.24 -2.41
C VAL A 19 -16.66 -2.93 -2.54
N GLU A 20 -17.70 -2.45 -1.86
CA GLU A 20 -19.05 -3.00 -2.00
C GLU A 20 -19.61 -2.80 -3.43
N LYS A 21 -19.41 -1.61 -4.01
CA LYS A 21 -19.77 -1.35 -5.40
C LYS A 21 -19.04 -2.29 -6.36
N ALA A 22 -17.74 -2.53 -6.13
CA ALA A 22 -16.94 -3.43 -6.96
C ALA A 22 -17.44 -4.88 -6.87
N LYS A 23 -17.76 -5.39 -5.67
CA LYS A 23 -18.33 -6.73 -5.46
C LYS A 23 -19.69 -6.90 -6.15
N ASN A 24 -20.51 -5.87 -6.15
CA ASN A 24 -21.84 -5.86 -6.75
C ASN A 24 -21.83 -5.57 -8.26
N GLY A 25 -20.66 -5.30 -8.85
CA GLY A 25 -20.53 -4.94 -10.26
C GLY A 25 -21.14 -3.57 -10.63
N THR A 26 -21.33 -2.68 -9.65
CA THR A 26 -21.94 -1.36 -9.83
C THR A 26 -20.92 -0.21 -9.81
N LEU A 27 -19.61 -0.54 -9.76
CA LEU A 27 -18.54 0.45 -9.80
C LEU A 27 -18.49 1.13 -11.17
N SER A 28 -18.61 2.47 -11.19
CA SER A 28 -18.56 3.23 -12.42
C SER A 28 -17.14 3.45 -12.94
N GLN A 29 -16.99 3.65 -14.25
CA GLN A 29 -15.69 3.87 -14.88
C GLN A 29 -14.96 5.09 -14.29
N ASN A 30 -15.68 6.14 -13.93
CA ASN A 30 -15.10 7.32 -13.31
C ASN A 30 -14.56 7.10 -11.90
N GLU A 31 -15.01 6.05 -11.20
CA GLU A 31 -14.57 5.73 -9.84
C GLU A 31 -13.22 5.00 -9.83
N TYR A 32 -12.91 4.19 -10.86
CA TYR A 32 -11.65 3.44 -10.92
C TYR A 32 -10.63 3.98 -11.94
N ASN A 33 -10.99 4.93 -12.81
CA ASN A 33 -10.06 5.55 -13.74
C ASN A 33 -9.44 6.85 -13.21
N GLY A 34 -8.28 7.21 -13.77
CA GLY A 34 -7.59 8.47 -13.48
C GLY A 34 -6.79 8.49 -12.18
N GLY A 35 -6.54 7.33 -11.58
CA GLY A 35 -5.61 7.21 -10.46
C GLY A 35 -4.16 7.35 -10.93
N THR A 36 -3.28 7.82 -10.04
CA THR A 36 -1.84 8.01 -10.29
C THR A 36 -0.98 6.91 -9.70
N PHE A 37 -1.54 6.15 -8.76
CA PHE A 37 -0.84 5.08 -8.03
C PHE A 37 -1.83 3.98 -7.67
N SER A 38 -1.36 2.72 -7.69
CA SER A 38 -2.17 1.56 -7.29
C SER A 38 -1.59 0.85 -6.08
N ILE A 39 -2.49 0.27 -5.28
CA ILE A 39 -2.12 -0.65 -4.20
C ILE A 39 -2.81 -1.99 -4.48
N SER A 40 -2.02 -3.06 -4.52
CA SER A 40 -2.52 -4.44 -4.62
C SER A 40 -2.29 -5.16 -3.30
N ASN A 41 -3.36 -5.65 -2.68
CA ASN A 41 -3.27 -6.33 -1.39
C ASN A 41 -3.76 -7.78 -1.54
N LEU A 42 -2.86 -8.74 -1.31
CA LEU A 42 -3.14 -10.17 -1.30
C LEU A 42 -2.94 -10.80 0.08
N GLY A 43 -2.79 -9.97 1.11
CA GLY A 43 -2.58 -10.43 2.49
C GLY A 43 -3.73 -11.28 3.02
N MET A 44 -4.97 -11.00 2.59
CA MET A 44 -6.15 -11.77 2.96
C MET A 44 -6.14 -13.22 2.46
N TYR A 45 -5.32 -13.50 1.43
CA TYR A 45 -5.11 -14.85 0.90
C TYR A 45 -3.88 -15.54 1.49
N GLY A 46 -3.24 -14.95 2.50
CA GLY A 46 -2.04 -15.49 3.14
C GLY A 46 -0.75 -15.35 2.32
N ILE A 47 -0.78 -14.59 1.23
CA ILE A 47 0.40 -14.34 0.39
C ILE A 47 1.36 -13.41 1.13
N LYS A 48 2.55 -13.92 1.41
CA LYS A 48 3.55 -13.20 2.21
C LYS A 48 4.28 -12.12 1.42
N ASN A 49 4.57 -12.41 0.16
CA ASN A 49 5.34 -11.55 -0.73
C ASN A 49 4.98 -11.83 -2.18
N PHE A 50 4.83 -10.79 -2.99
CA PHE A 50 4.59 -10.88 -4.43
C PHE A 50 5.00 -9.59 -5.11
N THR A 51 5.17 -9.65 -6.43
CA THR A 51 5.36 -8.49 -7.28
C THR A 51 4.09 -8.21 -8.06
N ALA A 52 3.63 -6.96 -8.06
CA ALA A 52 2.48 -6.54 -8.84
C ALA A 52 2.90 -5.95 -10.20
N ILE A 53 2.07 -6.15 -11.20
CA ILE A 53 2.26 -5.56 -12.54
C ILE A 53 1.71 -4.14 -12.51
N ILE A 54 2.50 -3.18 -13.01
CA ILE A 54 2.10 -1.78 -13.10
C ILE A 54 0.86 -1.66 -14.00
N ASN A 55 -0.09 -0.84 -13.57
CA ASN A 55 -1.32 -0.57 -14.30
C ASN A 55 -1.17 0.73 -15.13
N PRO A 56 -0.83 0.64 -16.44
CA PRO A 56 -0.66 1.83 -17.27
C PRO A 56 -1.92 2.71 -17.31
N PRO A 57 -1.79 4.04 -17.36
CA PRO A 57 -0.58 4.85 -17.51
C PRO A 57 0.15 5.18 -16.19
N GLN A 58 -0.17 4.54 -15.09
CA GLN A 58 0.51 4.75 -13.82
C GLN A 58 1.95 4.26 -13.87
N SER A 59 2.83 4.89 -13.08
CA SER A 59 4.27 4.58 -13.07
C SER A 59 4.69 3.67 -11.92
N ALA A 60 3.82 3.40 -10.96
CA ALA A 60 4.15 2.56 -9.82
C ALA A 60 2.93 1.84 -9.22
N ILE A 61 3.20 0.71 -8.57
CA ILE A 61 2.23 -0.06 -7.80
C ILE A 61 2.90 -0.65 -6.57
N LEU A 62 2.21 -0.57 -5.42
CA LEU A 62 2.64 -1.16 -4.16
C LEU A 62 1.91 -2.48 -3.93
N ALA A 63 2.65 -3.58 -3.86
CA ALA A 63 2.15 -4.88 -3.44
C ALA A 63 2.25 -5.02 -1.92
N VAL A 64 1.16 -5.42 -1.25
CA VAL A 64 1.08 -5.57 0.20
C VAL A 64 0.79 -7.03 0.53
N GLY A 65 1.71 -7.67 1.25
CA GLY A 65 1.61 -9.05 1.71
C GLY A 65 0.90 -9.21 3.06
N ALA A 66 0.72 -10.45 3.46
CA ALA A 66 0.10 -10.81 4.73
C ALA A 66 0.96 -10.38 5.93
N GLY A 67 0.29 -9.87 6.97
CA GLY A 67 0.92 -9.68 8.27
C GLY A 67 1.21 -11.02 8.94
N GLN A 68 2.43 -11.18 9.47
CA GLN A 68 2.90 -12.41 10.11
C GLN A 68 3.55 -12.09 11.44
N LYS A 69 3.31 -12.96 12.43
CA LYS A 69 4.10 -12.94 13.67
C LYS A 69 5.41 -13.66 13.44
N ILE A 70 6.51 -12.93 13.50
CA ILE A 70 7.86 -13.49 13.35
C ILE A 70 8.76 -13.04 14.50
N PRO A 71 9.76 -13.86 14.87
CA PRO A 71 10.80 -13.43 15.80
C PRO A 71 11.70 -12.40 15.11
N THR A 72 11.92 -11.28 15.78
CA THR A 72 12.82 -10.22 15.32
C THR A 72 13.78 -9.84 16.43
N VAL A 73 14.93 -9.28 16.08
CA VAL A 73 15.87 -8.75 17.07
C VAL A 73 15.58 -7.27 17.28
N ASN A 74 15.33 -6.89 18.53
CA ASN A 74 15.16 -5.51 18.95
C ASN A 74 15.95 -5.28 20.23
N ASN A 75 16.90 -4.32 20.22
CA ASN A 75 17.82 -4.03 21.32
C ASN A 75 18.52 -5.29 21.87
N ASP A 76 19.12 -6.10 20.98
CA ASP A 76 19.82 -7.36 21.27
C ASP A 76 18.95 -8.45 21.94
N LYS A 77 17.63 -8.29 21.90
CA LYS A 77 16.67 -9.28 22.39
C LYS A 77 15.79 -9.80 21.26
N ILE A 78 15.48 -11.08 21.31
CA ILE A 78 14.50 -11.70 20.40
C ILE A 78 13.11 -11.36 20.91
N VAL A 79 12.32 -10.72 20.08
CA VAL A 79 10.91 -10.35 20.36
C VAL A 79 10.01 -10.83 19.23
N ILE A 80 8.75 -11.09 19.52
CA ILE A 80 7.75 -11.43 18.51
C ILE A 80 7.10 -10.14 18.02
N CYS A 81 7.23 -9.88 16.71
CA CYS A 81 6.63 -8.71 16.05
C CYS A 81 5.67 -9.13 14.94
N ASN A 82 4.67 -8.29 14.70
CA ASN A 82 3.87 -8.39 13.49
C ASN A 82 4.62 -7.68 12.35
N VAL A 83 4.95 -8.42 11.31
CA VAL A 83 5.69 -7.90 10.16
C VAL A 83 4.91 -8.19 8.89
N MET A 84 4.83 -7.22 7.98
CA MET A 84 4.34 -7.41 6.63
C MET A 84 5.41 -7.02 5.62
N ASN A 85 5.43 -7.69 4.47
CA ASN A 85 6.28 -7.30 3.36
C ASN A 85 5.49 -6.43 2.38
N VAL A 86 6.16 -5.40 1.88
CA VAL A 86 5.67 -4.58 0.78
C VAL A 86 6.70 -4.59 -0.34
N THR A 87 6.22 -4.61 -1.59
CA THR A 87 7.07 -4.56 -2.78
C THR A 87 6.58 -3.45 -3.70
N LEU A 88 7.47 -2.55 -4.08
CA LEU A 88 7.17 -1.47 -5.00
C LEU A 88 7.67 -1.85 -6.39
N SER A 89 6.76 -1.93 -7.37
CA SER A 89 7.10 -2.03 -8.79
C SER A 89 7.05 -0.64 -9.41
N CYS A 90 8.10 -0.26 -10.13
CA CYS A 90 8.23 1.06 -10.76
C CYS A 90 8.54 0.94 -12.25
N ASP A 91 7.97 1.83 -13.05
CA ASP A 91 8.41 2.05 -14.44
C ASP A 91 9.76 2.80 -14.41
N HIS A 92 10.84 2.10 -14.71
CA HIS A 92 12.20 2.65 -14.62
C HIS A 92 12.49 3.79 -15.61
N ARG A 93 11.58 4.04 -16.55
CA ARG A 93 11.66 5.21 -17.44
C ARG A 93 11.27 6.51 -16.70
N ALA A 94 10.47 6.41 -15.64
CA ALA A 94 9.95 7.54 -14.86
C ALA A 94 10.51 7.58 -13.43
N ILE A 95 10.82 6.44 -12.84
CA ILE A 95 11.23 6.30 -11.44
C ILE A 95 12.49 5.45 -11.37
N ASP A 96 13.59 6.03 -10.94
CA ASP A 96 14.83 5.29 -10.70
C ASP A 96 14.81 4.54 -9.35
N GLY A 97 15.77 3.62 -9.19
CA GLY A 97 15.84 2.80 -7.98
C GLY A 97 16.05 3.61 -6.69
N ALA A 98 16.76 4.72 -6.75
CA ALA A 98 17.02 5.57 -5.59
C ALA A 98 15.75 6.29 -5.11
N VAL A 99 14.93 6.77 -6.05
CA VAL A 99 13.63 7.40 -5.76
C VAL A 99 12.68 6.37 -5.15
N GLY A 100 12.59 5.18 -5.73
CA GLY A 100 11.77 4.09 -5.20
C GLY A 100 12.19 3.66 -3.79
N ALA A 101 13.51 3.55 -3.55
CA ALA A 101 14.06 3.21 -2.23
C ALA A 101 13.75 4.28 -1.18
N LYS A 102 13.87 5.56 -1.51
CA LYS A 102 13.51 6.68 -0.62
C LYS A 102 12.02 6.67 -0.28
N PHE A 103 11.16 6.40 -1.26
CA PHE A 103 9.72 6.25 -1.02
C PHE A 103 9.46 5.15 0.01
N LEU A 104 10.05 3.97 -0.14
CA LEU A 104 9.86 2.86 0.79
C LEU A 104 10.41 3.16 2.20
N GLN A 105 11.51 3.91 2.31
CA GLN A 105 12.04 4.35 3.62
C GLN A 105 11.03 5.26 4.34
N VAL A 106 10.46 6.23 3.64
CA VAL A 106 9.47 7.15 4.21
C VAL A 106 8.19 6.39 4.55
N PHE A 107 7.72 5.51 3.65
CA PHE A 107 6.56 4.65 3.88
C PHE A 107 6.73 3.81 5.15
N LYS A 108 7.86 3.11 5.29
CA LYS A 108 8.18 2.33 6.48
C LYS A 108 8.14 3.17 7.75
N LYS A 109 8.80 4.33 7.74
CA LYS A 109 8.84 5.26 8.89
C LYS A 109 7.44 5.67 9.34
N ILE A 110 6.54 5.97 8.39
CA ILE A 110 5.18 6.42 8.68
C ILE A 110 4.33 5.26 9.21
N ILE A 111 4.41 4.08 8.59
CA ILE A 111 3.64 2.90 9.01
C ILE A 111 4.08 2.42 10.41
N GLU A 112 5.37 2.44 10.69
CA GLU A 112 5.90 2.07 12.02
C GLU A 112 5.63 3.14 13.10
N ASN A 113 5.29 4.37 12.70
CA ASN A 113 4.96 5.48 13.59
C ASN A 113 3.66 6.16 13.14
N PRO A 114 2.48 5.56 13.39
CA PRO A 114 1.19 6.03 12.86
C PRO A 114 0.83 7.46 13.26
N MET A 115 1.37 7.97 14.37
CA MET A 115 1.17 9.37 14.79
C MET A 115 1.67 10.39 13.76
N LEU A 116 2.62 10.00 12.89
CA LEU A 116 3.08 10.87 11.80
C LEU A 116 2.03 11.08 10.69
N MET A 117 0.96 10.27 10.67
CA MET A 117 -0.15 10.41 9.71
C MET A 117 -1.24 11.38 10.19
N SER A 118 -1.15 11.87 11.41
CA SER A 118 -2.14 12.79 12.00
C SER A 118 -1.69 14.26 11.96
N LEU A 119 -0.60 14.55 11.27
CA LEU A 119 -0.06 15.89 11.09
C LEU A 119 -0.62 16.54 9.82
#